data_3f527fac6abb0e06d137c5df24d376f2
#
_entry.id   3f527fac6abb0e06d137c5df24d376f2
#
_cell.length_a   1.000
_cell.length_b   1.000
_cell.length_c   1.000
_cell.angle_alpha   90.00
_cell.angle_beta   90.00
_cell.angle_gamma   90.00
#
_symmetry.space_group_name_H-M   'P 1'
#
loop_
_entity.id
_entity.type
_entity.pdbx_description
1 polymer ?
#
loop_
_entity_poly.entity_id
_entity_poly.type
_entity_poly.pdbx_seq_one_letter_code
_entity_poly.pdbx_strand_id
1 'polypeptide(L)'
;TNVSVSVLCPHVVDTNIIGKLKARVSADVLKMINQMAVDPSTVGDQVLKAIIEKEFYIFCDGVHTREMLKARCDAMLSAMDRQFPEEKND
;
A
#
# COMPACT_ATOMS: atom_id res chain seq x y z
N THR A 1 -9.52 -23.17 -14.09
CA THR A 1 -10.58 -22.18 -14.18
C THR A 1 -10.14 -20.95 -14.95
N ASN A 2 -11.08 -20.29 -15.59
CA ASN A 2 -10.82 -19.04 -16.34
C ASN A 2 -11.01 -17.78 -15.47
N VAL A 3 -11.08 -17.94 -14.15
CA VAL A 3 -11.29 -16.84 -13.22
C VAL A 3 -9.96 -16.48 -12.53
N SER A 4 -9.61 -15.19 -12.58
CA SER A 4 -8.47 -14.63 -11.87
C SER A 4 -8.97 -13.66 -10.81
N VAL A 5 -8.22 -13.54 -9.71
CA VAL A 5 -8.53 -12.63 -8.62
C VAL A 5 -7.31 -11.77 -8.33
N SER A 6 -7.53 -10.49 -8.10
CA SER A 6 -6.49 -9.55 -7.68
C SER A 6 -6.94 -8.75 -6.48
N VAL A 7 -5.98 -8.30 -5.68
CA VAL A 7 -6.21 -7.45 -4.52
C VAL A 7 -5.58 -6.09 -4.77
N LEU A 8 -6.40 -5.04 -4.76
CA LEU A 8 -5.93 -3.67 -4.87
C LEU A 8 -5.57 -3.14 -3.49
N CYS A 9 -4.33 -2.68 -3.34
CA CYS A 9 -3.80 -2.14 -2.09
C CYS A 9 -3.49 -0.65 -2.29
N PRO A 10 -4.51 0.23 -2.22
CA PRO A 10 -4.28 1.66 -2.41
C PRO A 10 -3.59 2.26 -1.20
N HIS A 11 -2.80 3.32 -1.44
CA HIS A 11 -2.26 4.13 -0.36
C HIS A 11 -3.09 5.41 -0.26
N VAL A 12 -2.58 6.53 -0.73
CA VAL A 12 -3.34 7.79 -0.78
C VAL A 12 -3.65 8.11 -2.23
N VAL A 13 -4.94 8.16 -2.57
CA VAL A 13 -5.41 8.48 -3.93
C VAL A 13 -6.16 9.79 -3.88
N ASP A 14 -5.86 10.70 -4.81
CA ASP A 14 -6.46 12.03 -4.85
C ASP A 14 -7.90 11.95 -5.36
N THR A 15 -8.83 11.71 -4.43
CA THR A 15 -10.26 11.59 -4.67
C THR A 15 -11.02 12.67 -3.91
N ASN A 16 -12.34 12.73 -4.08
CA ASN A 16 -13.21 13.67 -3.36
C ASN A 16 -13.14 13.50 -1.84
N ILE A 17 -12.91 12.27 -1.35
CA ILE A 17 -12.75 12.01 0.09
C ILE A 17 -11.51 12.71 0.60
N ILE A 18 -10.40 12.60 -0.12
CA ILE A 18 -9.14 13.28 0.22
C ILE A 18 -9.30 14.79 0.12
N GLY A 19 -10.02 15.28 -0.88
CA GLY A 19 -10.31 16.70 -1.02
C GLY A 19 -11.03 17.28 0.20
N LYS A 20 -12.00 16.56 0.74
CA LYS A 20 -12.70 16.96 1.98
C LYS A 20 -11.78 16.91 3.20
N LEU A 21 -10.90 15.94 3.27
CA LEU A 21 -9.92 15.82 4.35
C LEU A 21 -8.92 16.97 4.31
N LYS A 22 -8.43 17.36 3.12
CA LYS A 22 -7.49 18.47 2.95
C LYS A 22 -8.02 19.79 3.51
N ALA A 23 -9.33 20.00 3.46
CA ALA A 23 -9.96 21.22 3.99
C ALA A 23 -10.00 21.26 5.52
N ARG A 24 -9.70 20.16 6.22
CA ARG A 24 -9.85 20.03 7.67
C ARG A 24 -8.52 19.81 8.41
N VAL A 25 -7.40 19.73 7.70
CA VAL A 25 -6.10 19.43 8.30
C VAL A 25 -5.18 20.64 8.29
N SER A 26 -4.12 20.59 9.11
CA SER A 26 -3.10 21.63 9.15
C SER A 26 -2.31 21.70 7.82
N ALA A 27 -1.60 22.80 7.63
CA ALA A 27 -0.78 23.01 6.43
C ALA A 27 0.30 21.92 6.28
N ASP A 28 0.89 21.47 7.39
CA ASP A 28 1.92 20.42 7.36
C ASP A 28 1.35 19.07 6.92
N VAL A 29 0.17 18.70 7.43
CA VAL A 29 -0.52 17.48 7.06
C VAL A 29 -0.98 17.55 5.61
N LEU A 30 -1.46 18.72 5.16
CA LEU A 30 -1.85 18.95 3.77
C LEU A 30 -0.68 18.70 2.82
N LYS A 31 0.50 19.19 3.17
CA LYS A 31 1.72 18.99 2.38
C LYS A 31 2.06 17.51 2.28
N MET A 32 1.96 16.77 3.38
CA MET A 32 2.17 15.31 3.38
C MET A 32 1.20 14.61 2.43
N ILE A 33 -0.09 14.92 2.54
CA ILE A 33 -1.13 14.32 1.69
C ILE A 33 -0.83 14.59 0.22
N ASN A 34 -0.50 15.82 -0.14
CA ASN A 34 -0.19 16.20 -1.53
C ASN A 34 1.04 15.48 -2.08
N GLN A 35 2.03 15.18 -1.23
CA GLN A 35 3.22 14.43 -1.64
C GLN A 35 2.95 12.95 -1.84
N MET A 36 1.99 12.39 -1.11
CA MET A 36 1.67 10.96 -1.12
C MET A 36 0.53 10.59 -2.05
N ALA A 37 -0.35 11.54 -2.37
CA ALA A 37 -1.54 11.27 -3.16
C ALA A 37 -1.21 10.90 -4.60
N VAL A 38 -1.85 9.86 -5.10
CA VAL A 38 -1.71 9.38 -6.47
C VAL A 38 -2.96 9.75 -7.26
N ASP A 39 -2.79 10.16 -8.50
CA ASP A 39 -3.90 10.50 -9.39
C ASP A 39 -4.74 9.26 -9.66
N PRO A 40 -6.10 9.34 -9.59
CA PRO A 40 -6.98 8.21 -9.89
C PRO A 40 -6.76 7.58 -11.26
N SER A 41 -6.42 8.37 -12.28
CA SER A 41 -6.15 7.83 -13.62
C SER A 41 -4.90 6.96 -13.64
N THR A 42 -3.87 7.33 -12.86
CA THR A 42 -2.67 6.52 -12.69
C THR A 42 -3.00 5.18 -12.03
N VAL A 43 -3.85 5.19 -11.01
CA VAL A 43 -4.30 3.97 -10.34
C VAL A 43 -5.06 3.07 -11.32
N GLY A 44 -5.93 3.64 -12.14
CA GLY A 44 -6.66 2.90 -13.17
C GLY A 44 -5.72 2.21 -14.15
N ASP A 45 -4.69 2.90 -14.62
CA ASP A 45 -3.68 2.33 -15.52
C ASP A 45 -2.89 1.21 -14.84
N GLN A 46 -2.53 1.38 -13.59
CA GLN A 46 -1.82 0.36 -12.80
C GLN A 46 -2.67 -0.90 -12.63
N VAL A 47 -3.97 -0.73 -12.34
CA VAL A 47 -4.91 -1.85 -12.20
C VAL A 47 -5.04 -2.61 -13.52
N LEU A 48 -5.22 -1.90 -14.63
CA LEU A 48 -5.35 -2.52 -15.95
C LEU A 48 -4.11 -3.33 -16.30
N LYS A 49 -2.94 -2.74 -16.12
CA LYS A 49 -1.66 -3.42 -16.38
C LYS A 49 -1.50 -4.67 -15.52
N ALA A 50 -1.81 -4.57 -14.24
CA ALA A 50 -1.69 -5.68 -13.30
C ALA A 50 -2.64 -6.83 -13.64
N ILE A 51 -3.86 -6.52 -14.08
CA ILE A 51 -4.83 -7.52 -14.52
C ILE A 51 -4.31 -8.25 -15.77
N ILE A 52 -3.79 -7.50 -16.75
CA ILE A 52 -3.22 -8.07 -17.98
C ILE A 52 -2.04 -8.98 -17.64
N GLU A 53 -1.18 -8.58 -16.70
CA GLU A 53 -0.01 -9.34 -16.26
C GLU A 53 -0.33 -10.44 -15.24
N LYS A 54 -1.59 -10.56 -14.84
CA LYS A 54 -2.09 -11.57 -13.87
C LYS A 54 -1.44 -11.44 -12.49
N GLU A 55 -1.19 -10.20 -12.06
CA GLU A 55 -0.68 -9.92 -10.73
C GLU A 55 -1.77 -10.10 -9.69
N PHE A 56 -1.45 -10.73 -8.55
CA PHE A 56 -2.38 -10.86 -7.45
C PHE A 56 -2.45 -9.58 -6.61
N TYR A 57 -1.30 -9.06 -6.19
CA TYR A 57 -1.23 -7.81 -5.43
C TYR A 57 -1.03 -6.64 -6.37
N ILE A 58 -1.88 -5.63 -6.27
CA ILE A 58 -1.81 -4.42 -7.09
C ILE A 58 -1.52 -3.23 -6.16
N PHE A 59 -0.35 -2.61 -6.32
CA PHE A 59 0.08 -1.48 -5.52
C PHE A 59 -0.01 -0.19 -6.33
N CYS A 60 -0.29 0.92 -5.65
CA CYS A 60 -0.47 2.22 -6.29
C CYS A 60 0.70 3.18 -6.04
N ASP A 61 1.55 2.87 -5.06
CA ASP A 61 2.72 3.67 -4.71
C ASP A 61 3.85 2.72 -4.33
N GLY A 62 5.03 2.93 -4.94
CA GLY A 62 6.18 2.06 -4.72
C GLY A 62 7.02 2.42 -3.50
N VAL A 63 7.13 3.71 -3.16
CA VAL A 63 8.05 4.16 -2.10
C VAL A 63 7.41 4.03 -0.73
N HIS A 64 6.32 4.74 -0.50
CA HIS A 64 5.66 4.77 0.82
C HIS A 64 5.07 3.41 1.19
N THR A 65 4.46 2.73 0.24
CA THR A 65 3.89 1.40 0.47
C THR A 65 4.97 0.39 0.83
N ARG A 66 6.13 0.44 0.17
CA ARG A 66 7.26 -0.45 0.48
C ARG A 66 7.73 -0.27 1.93
N GLU A 67 7.88 0.97 2.37
CA GLU A 67 8.30 1.27 3.74
C GLU A 67 7.27 0.76 4.77
N MET A 68 5.98 0.98 4.51
CA MET A 68 4.90 0.51 5.38
C MET A 68 4.87 -1.02 5.47
N LEU A 69 4.98 -1.70 4.33
CA LEU A 69 4.99 -3.16 4.28
C LEU A 69 6.20 -3.72 5.02
N LYS A 70 7.37 -3.14 4.82
CA LYS A 70 8.59 -3.58 5.50
C LYS A 70 8.44 -3.47 7.01
N ALA A 71 7.96 -2.33 7.51
CA ALA A 71 7.75 -2.13 8.94
C ALA A 71 6.73 -3.12 9.51
N ARG A 72 5.66 -3.36 8.78
CA ARG A 72 4.62 -4.30 9.20
C ARG A 72 5.11 -5.74 9.20
N CYS A 73 5.82 -6.15 8.16
CA CYS A 73 6.40 -7.48 8.08
C CYS A 73 7.45 -7.70 9.17
N ASP A 74 8.31 -6.72 9.43
CA ASP A 74 9.31 -6.80 10.48
C ASP A 74 8.65 -6.95 11.86
N ALA A 75 7.58 -6.21 12.11
CA ALA A 75 6.83 -6.31 13.37
C ALA A 75 6.21 -7.70 13.55
N MET A 76 5.63 -8.25 12.49
CA MET A 76 5.03 -9.58 12.52
C MET A 76 6.08 -10.67 12.71
N LEU A 77 7.20 -10.59 12.00
CA LEU A 77 8.30 -11.54 12.15
C LEU A 77 8.91 -11.48 13.55
N SER A 78 9.07 -10.28 14.09
CA SER A 78 9.56 -10.12 15.47
C SER A 78 8.62 -10.75 16.49
N ALA A 79 7.33 -10.60 16.31
CA ALA A 79 6.33 -11.25 17.16
C ALA A 79 6.40 -12.76 17.05
N MET A 80 6.57 -13.29 15.85
CA MET A 80 6.73 -14.72 15.60
C MET A 80 7.98 -15.25 16.32
N ASP A 81 9.09 -14.53 16.20
CA ASP A 81 10.37 -14.93 16.83
C ASP A 81 10.27 -14.96 18.35
N ARG A 82 9.48 -14.05 18.94
CA ARG A 82 9.26 -14.06 20.41
C ARG A 82 8.39 -15.22 20.86
N GLN A 83 7.38 -15.57 20.07
CA GLN A 83 6.40 -16.61 20.41
C GLN A 83 6.89 -18.01 20.05
N PHE A 84 7.63 -18.12 18.96
CA PHE A 84 8.17 -19.38 18.44
C PHE A 84 9.62 -19.15 18.02
N PRO A 85 10.57 -19.11 18.96
CA PRO A 85 11.99 -18.90 18.63
C PRO A 85 12.50 -20.01 17.70
N GLU A 86 13.29 -19.63 16.70
CA GLU A 86 13.93 -20.61 15.83
C GLU A 86 14.87 -21.50 16.65
N GLU A 87 14.78 -22.82 16.41
CA GLU A 87 15.74 -23.73 17.00
C GLU A 87 17.09 -23.55 16.31
N LYS A 88 18.11 -23.22 17.12
CA LYS A 88 19.48 -23.18 16.61
C LYS A 88 20.01 -24.60 16.57
N ASN A 89 20.24 -25.08 15.36
CA ASN A 89 20.96 -26.33 15.19
C ASN A 89 22.44 -26.07 15.41
N ASP A 90 22.95 -26.60 16.49
CA ASP A 90 24.37 -26.53 16.83
C ASP A 90 25.17 -27.55 15.99
#